data_4c6874f6df9f7c023ce88c45fa46a4e0
#
_entry.id   4c6874f6df9f7c023ce88c45fa46a4e0
#
_cell.length_a   1.000
_cell.length_b   1.000
_cell.length_c   1.000
_cell.angle_alpha   90.00
_cell.angle_beta   90.00
_cell.angle_gamma   90.00
#
_symmetry.space_group_name_H-M   'P 1'
#
loop_
_entity.id
_entity.type
_entity.pdbx_description
1 polymer ?
#
loop_
_entity_poly.entity_id
_entity_poly.type
_entity_poly.pdbx_seq_one_letter_code
_entity_poly.pdbx_strand_id
1 'polypeptide(L)'
;MDKDKEFLGTEKIGKLLFRLAVPTVIAQIVNMLYNIVDRIYIGHIPGEGSAALTGVGVCMPIIMIISAFAALVSAGGAPRASISLGKGDKDGAEKILGGCFLLQLILSVVLTAVLLIWDRKLLLMFGASENTIDYATAYMDIYAVGTIFVQLTLGLNAFITAQGFAKTGMLTVIIGAAANIVLDPLFIFVFDMGVRGAAVATVISQGVSCVWAVCFLLSKKTGLKIRLKNMRLSLKIIMPCIALGLATFIMQASESVISVCFNSSLLKYGGDIAVGAMTILTSVMQFAMLPLQGIGQGAQPIMSYNYGARNPDRVKKTYRLLLIVNMIYAVILWAAIMLFPKAFAGIFSSDSELVGFAAKALRIYLGGMFLMGAQIACQMAFVSIGNAPCSIIVAVVRKFVLLIPFIYIMPHIISDKAIGVYTAEPIADVLAVTFTLILFAFRFRSAMKKLEKPETAEK
;
A
#
# COMPACT_ATOMS: atom_id res chain seq x y z
N MET A 1 -14.69 -31.62 5.87
CA MET A 1 -13.89 -30.37 5.64
C MET A 1 -12.84 -30.70 4.59
N ASP A 2 -12.85 -29.99 3.45
CA ASP A 2 -11.94 -30.27 2.32
C ASP A 2 -10.48 -30.06 2.74
N LYS A 3 -9.64 -31.09 2.63
CA LYS A 3 -8.19 -31.04 2.89
C LYS A 3 -7.47 -29.91 2.12
N ASP A 4 -8.02 -29.47 1.00
CA ASP A 4 -7.48 -28.38 0.19
C ASP A 4 -7.66 -26.98 0.80
N LYS A 5 -8.41 -26.85 1.90
CA LYS A 5 -8.69 -25.56 2.57
C LYS A 5 -7.86 -25.34 3.85
N GLU A 6 -7.15 -26.37 4.33
CA GLU A 6 -6.33 -26.31 5.55
C GLU A 6 -4.84 -26.10 5.29
N PHE A 7 -4.42 -25.90 4.03
CA PHE A 7 -3.01 -25.81 3.67
C PHE A 7 -2.24 -24.69 4.40
N LEU A 8 -2.92 -23.61 4.81
CA LEU A 8 -2.33 -22.53 5.62
C LEU A 8 -1.84 -23.03 6.99
N GLY A 9 -2.52 -24.04 7.55
CA GLY A 9 -2.18 -24.66 8.84
C GLY A 9 -1.22 -25.85 8.76
N THR A 10 -1.09 -26.50 7.58
CA THR A 10 -0.44 -27.81 7.46
C THR A 10 0.80 -27.83 6.57
N GLU A 11 0.84 -27.04 5.49
CA GLU A 11 1.95 -27.04 4.54
C GLU A 11 3.25 -26.48 5.16
N LYS A 12 4.43 -26.91 4.66
CA LYS A 12 5.74 -26.39 5.10
C LYS A 12 5.82 -24.89 4.90
N ILE A 13 6.18 -24.13 5.94
CA ILE A 13 6.13 -22.66 5.98
C ILE A 13 6.97 -22.03 4.86
N GLY A 14 8.18 -22.52 4.58
CA GLY A 14 9.03 -21.97 3.52
C GLY A 14 8.39 -22.08 2.13
N LYS A 15 7.82 -23.26 1.80
CA LYS A 15 7.10 -23.48 0.54
C LYS A 15 5.84 -22.64 0.47
N LEU A 16 5.13 -22.53 1.57
CA LEU A 16 3.89 -21.77 1.67
C LEU A 16 4.15 -20.26 1.51
N LEU A 17 5.17 -19.74 2.21
CA LEU A 17 5.57 -18.33 2.06
C LEU A 17 5.97 -18.02 0.62
N PHE A 18 6.78 -18.85 -0.01
CA PHE A 18 7.16 -18.64 -1.41
C PHE A 18 5.94 -18.66 -2.35
N ARG A 19 5.04 -19.64 -2.16
CA ARG A 19 3.81 -19.77 -2.94
C ARG A 19 2.89 -18.55 -2.84
N LEU A 20 2.87 -17.88 -1.70
CA LEU A 20 2.02 -16.71 -1.47
C LEU A 20 2.77 -15.38 -1.75
N ALA A 21 4.04 -15.27 -1.38
CA ALA A 21 4.81 -14.03 -1.54
C ALA A 21 5.15 -13.73 -3.01
N VAL A 22 5.50 -14.74 -3.81
CA VAL A 22 5.85 -14.48 -5.23
C VAL A 22 4.70 -13.85 -6.01
N PRO A 23 3.45 -14.39 -5.97
CA PRO A 23 2.34 -13.74 -6.63
C PRO A 23 2.04 -12.33 -6.10
N THR A 24 2.14 -12.09 -4.78
CA THR A 24 1.91 -10.75 -4.22
C THR A 24 2.97 -9.75 -4.64
N VAL A 25 4.24 -10.15 -4.71
CA VAL A 25 5.33 -9.31 -5.24
C VAL A 25 5.10 -8.98 -6.71
N ILE A 26 4.76 -9.98 -7.53
CA ILE A 26 4.45 -9.78 -8.95
C ILE A 26 3.28 -8.80 -9.10
N ALA A 27 2.22 -8.94 -8.30
CA ALA A 27 1.08 -8.04 -8.32
C ALA A 27 1.50 -6.59 -8.03
N GLN A 28 2.37 -6.35 -7.05
CA GLN A 28 2.88 -5.01 -6.73
C GLN A 28 3.69 -4.42 -7.88
N ILE A 29 4.58 -5.22 -8.50
CA ILE A 29 5.39 -4.79 -9.63
C ILE A 29 4.49 -4.46 -10.84
N VAL A 30 3.54 -5.33 -11.18
CA VAL A 30 2.59 -5.11 -12.28
C VAL A 30 1.77 -3.85 -12.04
N ASN A 31 1.29 -3.63 -10.80
CA ASN A 31 0.54 -2.44 -10.43
C ASN A 31 1.36 -1.15 -10.63
N MET A 32 2.65 -1.17 -10.30
CA MET A 32 3.54 -0.03 -10.56
C MET A 32 3.77 0.18 -12.05
N LEU A 33 4.04 -0.90 -12.79
CA LEU A 33 4.36 -0.82 -14.21
C LEU A 33 3.18 -0.26 -15.02
N TYR A 34 1.95 -0.71 -14.76
CA TYR A 34 0.81 -0.18 -15.52
C TYR A 34 0.59 1.32 -15.23
N ASN A 35 0.80 1.79 -13.99
CA ASN A 35 0.74 3.22 -13.68
C ASN A 35 1.78 4.05 -14.45
N ILE A 36 2.97 3.48 -14.69
CA ILE A 36 4.01 4.13 -15.51
C ILE A 36 3.57 4.18 -16.99
N VAL A 37 3.04 3.07 -17.51
CA VAL A 37 2.58 2.99 -18.91
C VAL A 37 1.43 3.96 -19.17
N ASP A 38 0.45 4.04 -18.27
CA ASP A 38 -0.66 5.00 -18.33
C ASP A 38 -0.14 6.45 -18.44
N ARG A 39 0.81 6.83 -17.60
CA ARG A 39 1.44 8.16 -17.66
C ARG A 39 2.22 8.41 -18.95
N ILE A 40 2.87 7.38 -19.52
CA ILE A 40 3.54 7.48 -20.81
C ILE A 40 2.52 7.81 -21.90
N TYR A 41 1.38 7.12 -21.95
CA TYR A 41 0.33 7.39 -22.93
C TYR A 41 -0.24 8.81 -22.75
N ILE A 42 -0.56 9.24 -21.53
CA ILE A 42 -1.06 10.60 -21.25
C ILE A 42 -0.04 11.66 -21.69
N GLY A 43 1.25 11.44 -21.42
CA GLY A 43 2.31 12.38 -21.80
C GLY A 43 2.52 12.49 -23.32
N HIS A 44 2.04 11.52 -24.11
CA HIS A 44 2.14 11.52 -25.57
C HIS A 44 0.86 12.00 -26.28
N ILE A 45 -0.11 12.56 -25.56
CA ILE A 45 -1.30 13.18 -26.18
C ILE A 45 -0.84 14.34 -27.06
N PRO A 46 -1.21 14.37 -28.38
CA PRO A 46 -0.73 15.40 -29.30
C PRO A 46 -1.14 16.81 -28.87
N GLY A 47 -0.17 17.71 -28.78
CA GLY A 47 -0.39 19.14 -28.45
C GLY A 47 -0.65 19.44 -26.97
N GLU A 48 -1.10 18.49 -26.17
CA GLU A 48 -1.57 18.72 -24.79
C GLU A 48 -0.85 17.84 -23.74
N GLY A 49 0.02 16.91 -24.15
CA GLY A 49 0.58 15.86 -23.30
C GLY A 49 1.24 16.36 -22.01
N SER A 50 1.98 17.48 -22.06
CA SER A 50 2.64 18.04 -20.87
C SER A 50 1.62 18.59 -19.85
N ALA A 51 0.62 19.36 -20.31
CA ALA A 51 -0.42 19.92 -19.44
C ALA A 51 -1.34 18.81 -18.89
N ALA A 52 -1.68 17.82 -19.75
CA ALA A 52 -2.44 16.64 -19.39
C ALA A 52 -1.76 15.81 -18.32
N LEU A 53 -0.48 15.49 -18.51
CA LEU A 53 0.32 14.73 -17.54
C LEU A 53 0.45 15.45 -16.18
N THR A 54 0.64 16.77 -16.23
CA THR A 54 0.67 17.61 -15.03
C THR A 54 -0.69 17.63 -14.32
N GLY A 55 -1.78 17.78 -15.08
CA GLY A 55 -3.14 17.77 -14.55
C GLY A 55 -3.48 16.45 -13.87
N VAL A 56 -3.18 15.30 -14.51
CA VAL A 56 -3.37 13.98 -13.90
C VAL A 56 -2.44 13.78 -12.71
N GLY A 57 -1.23 14.35 -12.74
CA GLY A 57 -0.31 14.35 -11.60
C GLY A 57 -0.90 14.97 -10.35
N VAL A 58 -1.66 16.06 -10.49
CA VAL A 58 -2.37 16.74 -9.37
C VAL A 58 -3.51 15.86 -8.80
N CYS A 59 -4.07 14.95 -9.58
CA CYS A 59 -5.08 14.00 -9.11
C CYS A 59 -4.50 12.90 -8.19
N MET A 60 -3.18 12.63 -8.26
CA MET A 60 -2.55 11.49 -7.55
C MET A 60 -2.73 11.52 -6.03
N PRO A 61 -2.57 12.64 -5.31
CA PRO A 61 -2.82 12.68 -3.87
C PRO A 61 -4.26 12.30 -3.51
N ILE A 62 -5.24 12.71 -4.32
CA ILE A 62 -6.65 12.37 -4.12
C ILE A 62 -6.87 10.87 -4.34
N ILE A 63 -6.29 10.30 -5.41
CA ILE A 63 -6.34 8.87 -5.72
C ILE A 63 -5.71 8.04 -4.60
N MET A 64 -4.59 8.51 -4.02
CA MET A 64 -3.97 7.87 -2.86
C MET A 64 -4.87 7.90 -1.63
N ILE A 65 -5.59 8.99 -1.38
CA ILE A 65 -6.57 9.08 -0.28
C ILE A 65 -7.73 8.09 -0.51
N ILE A 66 -8.24 8.00 -1.73
CA ILE A 66 -9.28 7.01 -2.08
C ILE A 66 -8.78 5.58 -1.79
N SER A 67 -7.56 5.26 -2.22
CA SER A 67 -6.93 3.96 -1.96
C SER A 67 -6.69 3.71 -0.46
N ALA A 68 -6.36 4.76 0.31
CA ALA A 68 -6.21 4.67 1.76
C ALA A 68 -7.53 4.28 2.45
N PHE A 69 -8.68 4.79 1.98
CA PHE A 69 -10.00 4.39 2.49
C PHE A 69 -10.32 2.92 2.16
N ALA A 70 -9.93 2.43 0.98
CA ALA A 70 -10.05 1.00 0.68
C ALA A 70 -9.17 0.16 1.63
N ALA A 71 -7.95 0.60 1.88
CA ALA A 71 -7.02 -0.05 2.80
C ALA A 71 -7.51 0.02 4.26
N LEU A 72 -8.17 1.10 4.69
CA LEU A 72 -8.77 1.23 6.03
C LEU A 72 -9.69 0.06 6.35
N VAL A 73 -10.49 -0.37 5.40
CA VAL A 73 -11.44 -1.46 5.58
C VAL A 73 -10.78 -2.82 5.36
N SER A 74 -10.02 -2.95 4.29
CA SER A 74 -9.49 -4.24 3.84
C SER A 74 -8.28 -4.71 4.64
N ALA A 75 -7.33 -3.81 4.98
CA ALA A 75 -6.14 -4.18 5.74
C ALA A 75 -6.45 -4.59 7.18
N GLY A 76 -7.61 -4.20 7.71
CA GLY A 76 -8.08 -4.69 9.00
C GLY A 76 -9.05 -5.87 8.88
N GLY A 77 -9.95 -5.85 7.91
CA GLY A 77 -10.96 -6.89 7.71
C GLY A 77 -10.37 -8.23 7.27
N ALA A 78 -9.47 -8.21 6.30
CA ALA A 78 -8.88 -9.43 5.72
C ALA A 78 -8.09 -10.27 6.73
N PRO A 79 -7.17 -9.72 7.56
CA PRO A 79 -6.49 -10.48 8.60
C PRO A 79 -7.46 -11.04 9.64
N ARG A 80 -8.47 -10.26 10.04
CA ARG A 80 -9.48 -10.72 11.01
C ARG A 80 -10.33 -11.86 10.47
N ALA A 81 -10.70 -11.81 9.19
CA ALA A 81 -11.38 -12.92 8.54
C ALA A 81 -10.50 -14.17 8.49
N SER A 82 -9.19 -14.02 8.21
CA SER A 82 -8.22 -15.12 8.25
C SER A 82 -8.05 -15.71 9.65
N ILE A 83 -8.02 -14.87 10.71
CA ILE A 83 -8.03 -15.32 12.11
C ILE A 83 -9.30 -16.12 12.42
N SER A 84 -10.48 -15.65 12.00
CA SER A 84 -11.74 -16.37 12.19
C SER A 84 -11.75 -17.71 11.46
N LEU A 85 -11.19 -17.78 10.25
CA LEU A 85 -10.99 -19.05 9.53
C LEU A 85 -10.08 -20.01 10.28
N GLY A 86 -8.99 -19.50 10.86
CA GLY A 86 -8.09 -20.30 11.70
C GLY A 86 -8.75 -20.86 12.95
N LYS A 87 -9.71 -20.14 13.53
CA LYS A 87 -10.56 -20.60 14.64
C LYS A 87 -11.63 -21.63 14.23
N GLY A 88 -11.79 -21.88 12.94
CA GLY A 88 -12.88 -22.69 12.41
C GLY A 88 -14.22 -21.94 12.30
N ASP A 89 -14.27 -20.66 12.67
CA ASP A 89 -15.48 -19.80 12.59
C ASP A 89 -15.64 -19.21 11.19
N LYS A 90 -16.14 -20.03 10.29
CA LYS A 90 -16.40 -19.61 8.91
C LYS A 90 -17.54 -18.59 8.81
N ASP A 91 -18.57 -18.72 9.62
CA ASP A 91 -19.72 -17.80 9.60
C ASP A 91 -19.29 -16.40 10.07
N GLY A 92 -18.50 -16.33 11.14
CA GLY A 92 -17.88 -15.08 11.58
C GLY A 92 -16.98 -14.44 10.52
N ALA A 93 -16.16 -15.23 9.81
CA ALA A 93 -15.32 -14.75 8.72
C ALA A 93 -16.15 -14.22 7.53
N GLU A 94 -17.25 -14.89 7.15
CA GLU A 94 -18.18 -14.43 6.11
C GLU A 94 -18.95 -13.16 6.54
N LYS A 95 -19.29 -13.00 7.83
CA LYS A 95 -19.86 -11.76 8.37
C LYS A 95 -18.89 -10.58 8.31
N ILE A 96 -17.59 -10.82 8.58
CA ILE A 96 -16.54 -9.80 8.42
C ILE A 96 -16.44 -9.37 6.95
N LEU A 97 -16.35 -10.32 6.02
CA LEU A 97 -16.33 -10.04 4.58
C LEU A 97 -17.57 -9.24 4.14
N GLY A 98 -18.77 -9.69 4.50
CA GLY A 98 -20.02 -9.04 4.12
C GLY A 98 -20.16 -7.63 4.69
N GLY A 99 -19.78 -7.43 5.96
CA GLY A 99 -19.79 -6.11 6.61
C GLY A 99 -18.75 -5.16 5.99
N CYS A 100 -17.55 -5.63 5.71
CA CYS A 100 -16.52 -4.83 5.04
C CYS A 100 -16.92 -4.49 3.60
N PHE A 101 -17.51 -5.43 2.86
CA PHE A 101 -18.04 -5.17 1.52
C PHE A 101 -19.09 -4.05 1.52
N LEU A 102 -20.07 -4.13 2.42
CA LEU A 102 -21.10 -3.10 2.56
C LEU A 102 -20.50 -1.74 2.95
N LEU A 103 -19.55 -1.73 3.89
CA LEU A 103 -18.86 -0.50 4.28
C LEU A 103 -18.10 0.13 3.12
N GLN A 104 -17.42 -0.66 2.28
CA GLN A 104 -16.73 -0.16 1.09
C GLN A 104 -17.70 0.41 0.06
N LEU A 105 -18.88 -0.20 -0.12
CA LEU A 105 -19.93 0.36 -0.97
C LEU A 105 -20.38 1.73 -0.45
N ILE A 106 -20.63 1.87 0.83
CA ILE A 106 -21.03 3.15 1.45
C ILE A 106 -19.92 4.19 1.29
N LEU A 107 -18.68 3.82 1.61
CA LEU A 107 -17.54 4.72 1.46
C LEU A 107 -17.34 5.15 0.00
N SER A 108 -17.52 4.25 -0.96
CA SER A 108 -17.41 4.60 -2.38
C SER A 108 -18.45 5.64 -2.80
N VAL A 109 -19.72 5.48 -2.37
CA VAL A 109 -20.78 6.45 -2.64
C VAL A 109 -20.47 7.81 -2.00
N VAL A 110 -20.02 7.82 -0.73
CA VAL A 110 -19.66 9.04 -0.02
C VAL A 110 -18.48 9.73 -0.72
N LEU A 111 -17.42 8.99 -1.04
CA LEU A 111 -16.25 9.53 -1.73
C LEU A 111 -16.61 10.07 -3.11
N THR A 112 -17.42 9.34 -3.89
CA THR A 112 -17.90 9.80 -5.19
C THR A 112 -18.67 11.13 -5.04
N ALA A 113 -19.60 11.22 -4.08
CA ALA A 113 -20.35 12.45 -3.84
C ALA A 113 -19.45 13.62 -3.43
N VAL A 114 -18.50 13.38 -2.53
CA VAL A 114 -17.52 14.40 -2.11
C VAL A 114 -16.68 14.88 -3.29
N LEU A 115 -16.19 13.95 -4.10
CA LEU A 115 -15.37 14.30 -5.28
C LEU A 115 -16.18 15.11 -6.31
N LEU A 116 -17.38 14.66 -6.69
CA LEU A 116 -18.18 15.37 -7.69
C LEU A 116 -18.68 16.75 -7.23
N ILE A 117 -18.84 16.97 -5.92
CA ILE A 117 -19.28 18.27 -5.38
C ILE A 117 -18.11 19.27 -5.21
N TRP A 118 -16.92 18.77 -4.83
CA TRP A 118 -15.77 19.61 -4.45
C TRP A 118 -14.53 19.37 -5.30
N ASP A 119 -14.61 18.61 -6.40
CA ASP A 119 -13.49 18.23 -7.28
C ASP A 119 -12.57 19.40 -7.60
N ARG A 120 -13.10 20.48 -8.17
CA ARG A 120 -12.34 21.66 -8.57
C ARG A 120 -11.65 22.36 -7.38
N LYS A 121 -12.33 22.43 -6.21
CA LYS A 121 -11.73 23.02 -5.01
C LYS A 121 -10.61 22.15 -4.46
N LEU A 122 -10.82 20.86 -4.42
CA LEU A 122 -9.81 19.90 -3.96
C LEU A 122 -8.59 19.93 -4.87
N LEU A 123 -8.78 19.89 -6.19
CA LEU A 123 -7.69 19.93 -7.16
C LEU A 123 -6.87 21.23 -7.05
N LEU A 124 -7.52 22.39 -6.87
CA LEU A 124 -6.83 23.66 -6.62
C LEU A 124 -6.04 23.64 -5.29
N MET A 125 -6.59 23.03 -4.23
CA MET A 125 -5.87 22.85 -2.96
C MET A 125 -4.64 21.96 -3.09
N PHE A 126 -4.67 20.97 -4.00
CA PHE A 126 -3.55 20.08 -4.26
C PHE A 126 -2.59 20.60 -5.34
N GLY A 127 -2.78 21.83 -5.82
CA GLY A 127 -1.80 22.54 -6.65
C GLY A 127 -2.12 22.59 -8.15
N ALA A 128 -3.37 22.35 -8.55
CA ALA A 128 -3.78 22.62 -9.93
C ALA A 128 -3.66 24.12 -10.23
N SER A 129 -3.11 24.43 -11.42
CA SER A 129 -3.04 25.78 -11.98
C SER A 129 -4.19 26.03 -12.94
N GLU A 130 -4.38 27.29 -13.38
CA GLU A 130 -5.37 27.64 -14.41
C GLU A 130 -5.19 26.83 -15.71
N ASN A 131 -3.94 26.48 -16.04
CA ASN A 131 -3.61 25.71 -17.25
C ASN A 131 -3.83 24.20 -17.11
N THR A 132 -3.93 23.67 -15.89
CA THR A 132 -4.00 22.22 -15.63
C THR A 132 -5.31 21.78 -15.02
N ILE A 133 -6.10 22.72 -14.48
CA ILE A 133 -7.33 22.41 -13.74
C ILE A 133 -8.38 21.70 -14.62
N ASP A 134 -8.50 22.08 -15.89
CA ASP A 134 -9.51 21.52 -16.76
C ASP A 134 -9.17 20.07 -17.13
N TYR A 135 -7.88 19.73 -17.31
CA TYR A 135 -7.41 18.35 -17.50
C TYR A 135 -7.60 17.52 -16.22
N ALA A 136 -7.25 18.10 -15.08
CA ALA A 136 -7.40 17.43 -13.80
C ALA A 136 -8.87 17.15 -13.48
N THR A 137 -9.77 18.09 -13.69
CA THR A 137 -11.22 17.92 -13.49
C THR A 137 -11.78 16.91 -14.48
N ALA A 138 -11.42 16.98 -15.78
CA ALA A 138 -11.87 16.05 -16.80
C ALA A 138 -11.49 14.59 -16.47
N TYR A 139 -10.32 14.37 -15.88
CA TYR A 139 -9.90 13.06 -15.39
C TYR A 139 -10.65 12.65 -14.12
N MET A 140 -10.71 13.56 -13.12
CA MET A 140 -11.24 13.26 -11.79
C MET A 140 -12.74 12.99 -11.79
N ASP A 141 -13.54 13.68 -12.60
CA ASP A 141 -14.97 13.46 -12.71
C ASP A 141 -15.31 12.03 -13.12
N ILE A 142 -14.58 11.51 -14.12
CA ILE A 142 -14.77 10.15 -14.61
C ILE A 142 -14.24 9.15 -13.54
N TYR A 143 -13.06 9.43 -12.97
CA TYR A 143 -12.46 8.58 -11.93
C TYR A 143 -13.35 8.52 -10.68
N ALA A 144 -13.99 9.64 -10.30
CA ALA A 144 -14.91 9.70 -9.16
C ALA A 144 -16.07 8.72 -9.31
N VAL A 145 -16.69 8.64 -10.48
CA VAL A 145 -17.74 7.64 -10.77
C VAL A 145 -17.18 6.21 -10.67
N GLY A 146 -15.93 6.01 -11.08
CA GLY A 146 -15.24 4.72 -11.01
C GLY A 146 -14.75 4.32 -9.62
N THR A 147 -14.82 5.20 -8.63
CA THR A 147 -14.33 4.96 -7.25
C THR A 147 -14.92 3.69 -6.64
N ILE A 148 -16.15 3.32 -6.96
CA ILE A 148 -16.78 2.08 -6.50
C ILE A 148 -15.98 0.84 -6.93
N PHE A 149 -15.53 0.81 -8.19
CA PHE A 149 -14.74 -0.33 -8.70
C PHE A 149 -13.37 -0.38 -8.04
N VAL A 150 -12.72 0.77 -7.82
CA VAL A 150 -11.43 0.88 -7.14
C VAL A 150 -11.54 0.36 -5.71
N GLN A 151 -12.53 0.85 -4.94
CA GLN A 151 -12.78 0.45 -3.56
C GLN A 151 -13.02 -1.06 -3.45
N LEU A 152 -13.90 -1.60 -4.28
CA LEU A 152 -14.23 -3.01 -4.26
C LEU A 152 -13.08 -3.89 -4.75
N THR A 153 -12.36 -3.50 -5.80
CA THR A 153 -11.22 -4.27 -6.30
C THR A 153 -10.13 -4.41 -5.24
N LEU A 154 -9.68 -3.29 -4.67
CA LEU A 154 -8.65 -3.29 -3.63
C LEU A 154 -9.12 -4.04 -2.37
N GLY A 155 -10.37 -3.80 -1.97
CA GLY A 155 -10.95 -4.42 -0.80
C GLY A 155 -11.11 -5.93 -0.92
N LEU A 156 -11.77 -6.38 -1.96
CA LEU A 156 -12.05 -7.81 -2.14
C LEU A 156 -10.79 -8.62 -2.43
N ASN A 157 -9.81 -8.02 -3.15
CA ASN A 157 -8.54 -8.67 -3.42
C ASN A 157 -7.76 -9.01 -2.15
N ALA A 158 -7.83 -8.15 -1.12
CA ALA A 158 -7.24 -8.43 0.18
C ALA A 158 -7.88 -9.67 0.85
N PHE A 159 -9.20 -9.83 0.78
CA PHE A 159 -9.89 -11.01 1.30
C PHE A 159 -9.60 -12.29 0.49
N ILE A 160 -9.39 -12.18 -0.82
CA ILE A 160 -8.96 -13.31 -1.66
C ILE A 160 -7.57 -13.78 -1.21
N THR A 161 -6.64 -12.84 -1.05
CA THR A 161 -5.27 -13.13 -0.61
C THR A 161 -5.23 -13.68 0.82
N ALA A 162 -6.06 -13.15 1.73
CA ALA A 162 -6.15 -13.58 3.13
C ALA A 162 -6.62 -15.04 3.31
N GLN A 163 -7.28 -15.60 2.31
CA GLN A 163 -7.64 -17.02 2.27
C GLN A 163 -6.51 -17.90 1.71
N GLY A 164 -5.37 -17.31 1.31
CA GLY A 164 -4.26 -18.01 0.68
C GLY A 164 -4.35 -18.12 -0.86
N PHE A 165 -5.32 -17.47 -1.50
CA PHE A 165 -5.46 -17.44 -2.97
C PHE A 165 -4.64 -16.31 -3.61
N ALA A 166 -3.35 -16.18 -3.24
CA ALA A 166 -2.47 -15.11 -3.73
C ALA A 166 -2.34 -15.10 -5.25
N LYS A 167 -2.35 -16.26 -5.92
CA LYS A 167 -2.36 -16.35 -7.39
C LYS A 167 -3.60 -15.71 -8.01
N THR A 168 -4.77 -15.92 -7.42
CA THR A 168 -6.02 -15.28 -7.87
C THR A 168 -5.98 -13.78 -7.63
N GLY A 169 -5.44 -13.36 -6.48
CA GLY A 169 -5.22 -11.95 -6.19
C GLY A 169 -4.26 -11.28 -7.18
N MET A 170 -3.18 -11.93 -7.56
CA MET A 170 -2.27 -11.48 -8.61
C MET A 170 -2.99 -11.36 -9.96
N LEU A 171 -3.78 -12.38 -10.34
CA LEU A 171 -4.55 -12.36 -11.58
C LEU A 171 -5.54 -11.20 -11.64
N THR A 172 -6.18 -10.82 -10.52
CA THR A 172 -7.04 -9.64 -10.44
C THR A 172 -6.29 -8.38 -10.91
N VAL A 173 -5.05 -8.21 -10.44
CA VAL A 173 -4.20 -7.07 -10.82
C VAL A 173 -3.75 -7.16 -12.27
N ILE A 174 -3.29 -8.33 -12.71
CA ILE A 174 -2.82 -8.54 -14.10
C ILE A 174 -3.94 -8.30 -15.11
N ILE A 175 -5.15 -8.79 -14.84
CA ILE A 175 -6.31 -8.60 -15.73
C ILE A 175 -6.64 -7.10 -15.86
N GLY A 176 -6.67 -6.37 -14.76
CA GLY A 176 -6.88 -4.92 -14.78
C GLY A 176 -5.77 -4.18 -15.52
N ALA A 177 -4.52 -4.49 -15.23
CA ALA A 177 -3.37 -3.88 -15.91
C ALA A 177 -3.37 -4.15 -17.42
N ALA A 178 -3.61 -5.39 -17.83
CA ALA A 178 -3.69 -5.75 -19.25
C ALA A 178 -4.85 -5.03 -19.96
N ALA A 179 -6.02 -4.97 -19.32
CA ALA A 179 -7.16 -4.23 -19.86
C ALA A 179 -6.82 -2.73 -20.00
N ASN A 180 -6.20 -2.11 -19.02
CA ASN A 180 -5.81 -0.70 -19.06
C ASN A 180 -4.82 -0.41 -20.19
N ILE A 181 -3.72 -1.19 -20.28
CA ILE A 181 -2.69 -1.03 -21.31
C ILE A 181 -3.27 -1.13 -22.74
N VAL A 182 -4.32 -1.94 -22.92
CA VAL A 182 -5.00 -2.09 -24.23
C VAL A 182 -6.02 -0.96 -24.46
N LEU A 183 -6.76 -0.57 -23.45
CA LEU A 183 -7.83 0.42 -23.55
C LEU A 183 -7.30 1.87 -23.61
N ASP A 184 -6.18 2.17 -22.94
CA ASP A 184 -5.59 3.51 -22.96
C ASP A 184 -5.34 4.03 -24.39
N PRO A 185 -4.54 3.35 -25.25
CA PRO A 185 -4.30 3.85 -26.61
C PRO A 185 -5.59 3.90 -27.44
N LEU A 186 -6.55 3.00 -27.18
CA LEU A 186 -7.81 2.99 -27.90
C LEU A 186 -8.65 4.25 -27.58
N PHE A 187 -8.84 4.56 -26.29
CA PHE A 187 -9.64 5.71 -25.90
C PHE A 187 -8.89 7.04 -26.05
N ILE A 188 -7.58 7.07 -25.77
CA ILE A 188 -6.78 8.30 -25.86
C ILE A 188 -6.59 8.72 -27.31
N PHE A 189 -6.14 7.81 -28.19
CA PHE A 189 -5.69 8.14 -29.54
C PHE A 189 -6.69 7.77 -30.64
N VAL A 190 -7.29 6.55 -30.58
CA VAL A 190 -8.20 6.11 -31.66
C VAL A 190 -9.56 6.80 -31.56
N PHE A 191 -10.11 6.95 -30.36
CA PHE A 191 -11.36 7.68 -30.12
C PHE A 191 -11.16 9.17 -29.85
N ASP A 192 -9.90 9.63 -29.84
CA ASP A 192 -9.52 11.05 -29.65
C ASP A 192 -10.13 11.68 -28.39
N MET A 193 -10.24 10.91 -27.30
CA MET A 193 -10.81 11.37 -26.04
C MET A 193 -9.78 12.05 -25.13
N GLY A 194 -8.48 12.00 -25.47
CA GLY A 194 -7.40 12.60 -24.70
C GLY A 194 -7.39 12.10 -23.23
N VAL A 195 -7.28 13.03 -22.29
CA VAL A 195 -7.24 12.72 -20.84
C VAL A 195 -8.49 12.00 -20.33
N ARG A 196 -9.66 12.34 -20.88
CA ARG A 196 -10.92 11.64 -20.56
C ARG A 196 -10.85 10.17 -20.95
N GLY A 197 -10.17 9.87 -22.07
CA GLY A 197 -9.95 8.49 -22.55
C GLY A 197 -9.14 7.67 -21.54
N ALA A 198 -8.07 8.23 -20.98
CA ALA A 198 -7.27 7.59 -19.94
C ALA A 198 -8.12 7.28 -18.70
N ALA A 199 -8.95 8.24 -18.24
CA ALA A 199 -9.83 8.02 -17.10
C ALA A 199 -10.87 6.92 -17.37
N VAL A 200 -11.50 6.90 -18.55
CA VAL A 200 -12.46 5.86 -18.95
C VAL A 200 -11.79 4.50 -19.00
N ALA A 201 -10.61 4.39 -19.60
CA ALA A 201 -9.85 3.14 -19.68
C ALA A 201 -9.51 2.61 -18.26
N THR A 202 -9.07 3.49 -17.36
CA THR A 202 -8.79 3.14 -15.96
C THR A 202 -10.05 2.64 -15.24
N VAL A 203 -11.20 3.34 -15.38
CA VAL A 203 -12.46 2.93 -14.74
C VAL A 203 -12.95 1.58 -15.25
N ILE A 204 -12.93 1.36 -16.57
CA ILE A 204 -13.32 0.08 -17.18
C ILE A 204 -12.39 -1.04 -16.69
N SER A 205 -11.08 -0.81 -16.66
CA SER A 205 -10.10 -1.79 -16.21
C SER A 205 -10.29 -2.18 -14.74
N GLN A 206 -10.58 -1.21 -13.89
CA GLN A 206 -10.95 -1.46 -12.49
C GLN A 206 -12.30 -2.21 -12.39
N GLY A 207 -13.25 -1.89 -13.26
CA GLY A 207 -14.52 -2.61 -13.36
C GLY A 207 -14.34 -4.08 -13.72
N VAL A 208 -13.48 -4.39 -14.68
CA VAL A 208 -13.14 -5.78 -15.08
C VAL A 208 -12.49 -6.53 -13.91
N SER A 209 -11.52 -5.90 -13.23
CA SER A 209 -10.90 -6.46 -12.02
C SER A 209 -11.91 -6.71 -10.90
N CYS A 210 -12.83 -5.77 -10.69
CA CYS A 210 -13.89 -5.88 -9.70
C CYS A 210 -14.82 -7.06 -10.00
N VAL A 211 -15.29 -7.18 -11.22
CA VAL A 211 -16.14 -8.31 -11.67
C VAL A 211 -15.42 -9.64 -11.46
N TRP A 212 -14.13 -9.73 -11.82
CA TRP A 212 -13.31 -10.92 -11.60
C TRP A 212 -13.26 -11.30 -10.10
N ALA A 213 -12.97 -10.35 -9.21
CA ALA A 213 -12.89 -10.57 -7.77
C ALA A 213 -14.24 -11.00 -7.18
N VAL A 214 -15.34 -10.34 -7.58
CA VAL A 214 -16.69 -10.69 -7.14
C VAL A 214 -17.07 -12.08 -7.63
N CYS A 215 -16.87 -12.39 -8.91
CA CYS A 215 -17.14 -13.73 -9.47
C CYS A 215 -16.36 -14.83 -8.73
N PHE A 216 -15.11 -14.59 -8.38
CA PHE A 216 -14.33 -15.53 -7.60
C PHE A 216 -14.95 -15.74 -6.20
N LEU A 217 -15.31 -14.67 -5.49
CA LEU A 217 -15.89 -14.75 -4.14
C LEU A 217 -17.33 -15.29 -4.12
N LEU A 218 -18.01 -15.34 -5.25
CA LEU A 218 -19.31 -16.01 -5.41
C LEU A 218 -19.15 -17.48 -5.81
N SER A 219 -17.99 -17.88 -6.32
CA SER A 219 -17.72 -19.23 -6.85
C SER A 219 -17.70 -20.30 -5.76
N LYS A 220 -17.66 -21.58 -6.17
CA LYS A 220 -17.50 -22.72 -5.26
C LYS A 220 -16.03 -22.93 -4.83
N LYS A 221 -15.07 -22.27 -5.49
CA LYS A 221 -13.63 -22.41 -5.24
C LYS A 221 -13.15 -21.65 -4.01
N THR A 222 -13.83 -20.58 -3.62
CA THR A 222 -13.49 -19.77 -2.45
C THR A 222 -13.92 -20.41 -1.14
N GLY A 223 -13.14 -20.16 -0.08
CA GLY A 223 -13.50 -20.53 1.30
C GLY A 223 -14.56 -19.60 1.90
N LEU A 224 -14.45 -18.30 1.63
CA LEU A 224 -15.34 -17.25 2.09
C LEU A 224 -16.21 -16.77 0.94
N LYS A 225 -17.52 -16.73 1.14
CA LYS A 225 -18.49 -16.28 0.13
C LYS A 225 -19.13 -14.97 0.52
N ILE A 226 -19.31 -14.11 -0.48
CA ILE A 226 -20.19 -12.96 -0.34
C ILE A 226 -21.62 -13.47 -0.25
N ARG A 227 -22.31 -13.17 0.87
CA ARG A 227 -23.70 -13.54 1.09
C ARG A 227 -24.50 -12.30 1.49
N LEU A 228 -25.60 -12.04 0.81
CA LEU A 228 -26.48 -10.90 1.10
C LEU A 228 -26.94 -10.85 2.56
N LYS A 229 -27.22 -12.01 3.16
CA LYS A 229 -27.61 -12.10 4.58
C LYS A 229 -26.54 -11.58 5.55
N ASN A 230 -25.25 -11.59 5.14
CA ASN A 230 -24.11 -11.18 5.94
C ASN A 230 -23.71 -9.70 5.68
N MET A 231 -24.36 -9.03 4.72
CA MET A 231 -24.16 -7.61 4.44
C MET A 231 -24.89 -6.75 5.48
N ARG A 232 -24.35 -6.70 6.70
CA ARG A 232 -24.88 -5.91 7.81
C ARG A 232 -23.77 -5.14 8.49
N LEU A 233 -23.99 -3.86 8.74
CA LEU A 233 -23.07 -3.03 9.52
C LEU A 233 -23.27 -3.32 11.01
N SER A 234 -22.51 -4.27 11.54
CA SER A 234 -22.43 -4.50 12.98
C SER A 234 -21.20 -3.79 13.53
N LEU A 235 -21.40 -2.81 14.40
CA LEU A 235 -20.30 -2.08 15.04
C LEU A 235 -19.32 -3.01 15.76
N LYS A 236 -19.81 -4.10 16.36
CA LYS A 236 -18.96 -5.11 17.03
C LYS A 236 -17.99 -5.81 16.06
N ILE A 237 -18.35 -5.91 14.77
CA ILE A 237 -17.52 -6.54 13.74
C ILE A 237 -16.67 -5.49 13.03
N ILE A 238 -17.25 -4.35 12.67
CA ILE A 238 -16.63 -3.34 11.82
C ILE A 238 -15.62 -2.49 12.58
N MET A 239 -15.90 -2.05 13.80
CA MET A 239 -14.97 -1.20 14.56
C MET A 239 -13.60 -1.83 14.77
N PRO A 240 -13.48 -3.11 15.15
CA PRO A 240 -12.16 -3.76 15.23
C PRO A 240 -11.46 -3.89 13.88
N CYS A 241 -12.19 -3.99 12.76
CA CYS A 241 -11.58 -3.98 11.42
C CYS A 241 -11.05 -2.59 11.07
N ILE A 242 -11.84 -1.53 11.30
CA ILE A 242 -11.41 -0.15 11.09
C ILE A 242 -10.21 0.18 11.97
N ALA A 243 -10.25 -0.18 13.26
CA ALA A 243 -9.15 0.06 14.18
C ALA A 243 -7.84 -0.57 13.69
N LEU A 244 -7.88 -1.80 13.17
CA LEU A 244 -6.69 -2.47 12.66
C LEU A 244 -6.21 -1.85 11.33
N GLY A 245 -7.14 -1.47 10.43
CA GLY A 245 -6.83 -0.85 9.15
C GLY A 245 -6.38 0.60 9.27
N LEU A 246 -6.67 1.27 10.42
CA LEU A 246 -6.31 2.67 10.65
C LEU A 246 -4.79 2.91 10.55
N ALA A 247 -3.98 1.96 10.96
CA ALA A 247 -2.52 2.05 10.81
C ALA A 247 -2.11 2.17 9.33
N THR A 248 -2.68 1.33 8.47
CA THR A 248 -2.40 1.36 7.03
C THR A 248 -2.94 2.63 6.38
N PHE A 249 -4.13 3.06 6.79
CA PHE A 249 -4.71 4.34 6.37
C PHE A 249 -3.79 5.51 6.71
N ILE A 250 -3.33 5.60 7.97
CA ILE A 250 -2.40 6.64 8.44
C ILE A 250 -1.11 6.62 7.62
N MET A 251 -0.54 5.44 7.39
CA MET A 251 0.69 5.30 6.59
C MET A 251 0.51 5.82 5.16
N GLN A 252 -0.59 5.47 4.49
CA GLN A 252 -0.83 5.91 3.10
C GLN A 252 -1.23 7.39 3.02
N ALA A 253 -2.15 7.84 3.87
CA ALA A 253 -2.62 9.22 3.86
C ALA A 253 -1.51 10.22 4.25
N SER A 254 -0.58 9.81 5.13
CA SER A 254 0.53 10.67 5.55
C SER A 254 1.58 10.92 4.47
N GLU A 255 1.67 10.08 3.43
CA GLU A 255 2.67 10.25 2.36
C GLU A 255 2.51 11.59 1.63
N SER A 256 1.27 12.01 1.37
CA SER A 256 1.00 13.31 0.74
C SER A 256 1.46 14.48 1.62
N VAL A 257 1.19 14.42 2.93
CA VAL A 257 1.62 15.45 3.90
C VAL A 257 3.15 15.51 3.98
N ILE A 258 3.79 14.35 4.08
CA ILE A 258 5.26 14.23 4.16
C ILE A 258 5.91 14.77 2.89
N SER A 259 5.36 14.47 1.72
CA SER A 259 5.86 15.01 0.44
C SER A 259 5.82 16.53 0.41
N VAL A 260 4.74 17.15 0.89
CA VAL A 260 4.64 18.61 1.00
C VAL A 260 5.69 19.16 1.98
N CYS A 261 5.88 18.53 3.15
CA CYS A 261 6.89 18.94 4.13
C CYS A 261 8.31 18.87 3.56
N PHE A 262 8.65 17.78 2.86
CA PHE A 262 9.96 17.66 2.20
C PHE A 262 10.14 18.70 1.10
N ASN A 263 9.19 18.80 0.18
CA ASN A 263 9.30 19.71 -0.96
C ASN A 263 9.39 21.17 -0.52
N SER A 264 8.59 21.61 0.45
CA SER A 264 8.64 22.98 0.96
C SER A 264 9.97 23.29 1.65
N SER A 265 10.52 22.36 2.44
CA SER A 265 11.81 22.52 3.09
C SER A 265 12.96 22.48 2.10
N LEU A 266 12.94 21.57 1.13
CA LEU A 266 13.97 21.44 0.10
C LEU A 266 13.99 22.65 -0.84
N LEU A 267 12.81 23.14 -1.25
CA LEU A 267 12.71 24.35 -2.07
C LEU A 267 13.35 25.55 -1.36
N LYS A 268 13.10 25.69 -0.05
CA LYS A 268 13.64 26.77 0.77
C LYS A 268 15.17 26.73 0.91
N TYR A 269 15.74 25.54 1.05
CA TYR A 269 17.16 25.39 1.40
C TYR A 269 18.07 24.91 0.27
N GLY A 270 17.53 24.25 -0.75
CA GLY A 270 18.28 23.67 -1.86
C GLY A 270 17.77 24.01 -3.25
N GLY A 271 16.65 24.78 -3.34
CA GLY A 271 16.05 25.17 -4.62
C GLY A 271 15.52 24.02 -5.44
N ASP A 272 15.30 24.26 -6.73
CA ASP A 272 14.66 23.33 -7.66
C ASP A 272 15.44 22.02 -7.85
N ILE A 273 16.78 22.07 -7.81
CA ILE A 273 17.61 20.88 -7.96
C ILE A 273 17.40 19.90 -6.80
N ALA A 274 17.22 20.41 -5.58
CA ALA A 274 16.95 19.55 -4.42
C ALA A 274 15.53 18.93 -4.50
N VAL A 275 14.53 19.69 -4.93
CA VAL A 275 13.18 19.16 -5.16
C VAL A 275 13.18 18.11 -6.28
N GLY A 276 13.90 18.37 -7.38
CA GLY A 276 14.06 17.42 -8.47
C GLY A 276 14.76 16.14 -8.02
N ALA A 277 15.82 16.26 -7.22
CA ALA A 277 16.47 15.10 -6.62
C ALA A 277 15.53 14.31 -5.72
N MET A 278 14.68 14.97 -4.89
CA MET A 278 13.71 14.29 -4.03
C MET A 278 12.73 13.42 -4.82
N THR A 279 12.33 13.85 -6.00
CA THR A 279 11.48 13.05 -6.91
C THR A 279 12.17 11.73 -7.31
N ILE A 280 13.48 11.79 -7.60
CA ILE A 280 14.29 10.60 -7.89
C ILE A 280 14.37 9.70 -6.64
N LEU A 281 14.70 10.29 -5.48
CA LEU A 281 14.86 9.56 -4.22
C LEU A 281 13.59 8.81 -3.82
N THR A 282 12.45 9.47 -3.88
CA THR A 282 11.14 8.87 -3.55
C THR A 282 10.76 7.78 -4.54
N SER A 283 11.08 7.94 -5.82
CA SER A 283 10.83 6.91 -6.84
C SER A 283 11.67 5.66 -6.59
N VAL A 284 12.96 5.82 -6.28
CA VAL A 284 13.84 4.69 -5.90
C VAL A 284 13.33 4.01 -4.63
N MET A 285 12.93 4.79 -3.61
CA MET A 285 12.39 4.29 -2.36
C MET A 285 11.10 3.48 -2.58
N GLN A 286 10.16 4.00 -3.37
CA GLN A 286 8.92 3.29 -3.69
C GLN A 286 9.20 1.96 -4.38
N PHE A 287 10.07 1.97 -5.40
CA PHE A 287 10.44 0.74 -6.10
C PHE A 287 11.08 -0.28 -5.16
N ALA A 288 11.94 0.18 -4.27
CA ALA A 288 12.61 -0.63 -3.27
C ALA A 288 11.64 -1.28 -2.25
N MET A 289 10.55 -0.59 -1.91
CA MET A 289 9.58 -1.06 -0.91
C MET A 289 8.59 -2.10 -1.46
N LEU A 290 8.35 -2.17 -2.77
CA LEU A 290 7.35 -3.06 -3.36
C LEU A 290 7.58 -4.55 -3.03
N PRO A 291 8.79 -5.13 -3.20
CA PRO A 291 9.01 -6.53 -2.83
C PRO A 291 8.85 -6.79 -1.32
N LEU A 292 9.33 -5.87 -0.47
CA LEU A 292 9.18 -5.99 0.98
C LEU A 292 7.71 -6.05 1.40
N GLN A 293 6.89 -5.18 0.83
CA GLN A 293 5.44 -5.17 1.06
C GLN A 293 4.76 -6.43 0.50
N GLY A 294 5.14 -6.85 -0.70
CA GLY A 294 4.60 -8.06 -1.32
C GLY A 294 4.92 -9.33 -0.52
N ILE A 295 6.15 -9.47 -0.01
CA ILE A 295 6.53 -10.59 0.86
C ILE A 295 5.75 -10.55 2.17
N GLY A 296 5.58 -9.34 2.77
CA GLY A 296 4.77 -9.14 3.97
C GLY A 296 3.31 -9.55 3.77
N GLN A 297 2.70 -9.11 2.67
CA GLN A 297 1.32 -9.49 2.29
C GLN A 297 1.17 -11.00 2.06
N GLY A 298 2.19 -11.65 1.51
CA GLY A 298 2.20 -13.11 1.36
C GLY A 298 2.32 -13.87 2.69
N ALA A 299 3.03 -13.31 3.66
CA ALA A 299 3.17 -13.90 5.00
C ALA A 299 1.94 -13.68 5.89
N GLN A 300 1.18 -12.61 5.67
CA GLN A 300 0.03 -12.20 6.49
C GLN A 300 -1.03 -13.30 6.64
N PRO A 301 -1.55 -13.96 5.60
CA PRO A 301 -2.54 -15.01 5.74
C PRO A 301 -2.02 -16.21 6.54
N ILE A 302 -0.73 -16.55 6.40
CA ILE A 302 -0.13 -17.66 7.16
C ILE A 302 -0.14 -17.32 8.65
N MET A 303 0.32 -16.13 9.03
CA MET A 303 0.36 -15.71 10.43
C MET A 303 -1.04 -15.57 11.01
N SER A 304 -1.96 -14.90 10.31
CA SER A 304 -3.33 -14.65 10.77
C SER A 304 -4.11 -15.95 10.99
N TYR A 305 -4.05 -16.88 10.03
CA TYR A 305 -4.70 -18.18 10.14
C TYR A 305 -4.16 -18.98 11.32
N ASN A 306 -2.82 -19.11 11.43
CA ASN A 306 -2.21 -19.90 12.50
C ASN A 306 -2.35 -19.23 13.89
N TYR A 307 -2.48 -17.90 13.94
CA TYR A 307 -2.83 -17.21 15.18
C TYR A 307 -4.25 -17.57 15.62
N GLY A 308 -5.21 -17.58 14.68
CA GLY A 308 -6.58 -18.03 14.93
C GLY A 308 -6.66 -19.51 15.34
N ALA A 309 -5.87 -20.36 14.70
CA ALA A 309 -5.76 -21.79 15.00
C ALA A 309 -4.98 -22.10 16.28
N ARG A 310 -4.57 -21.09 17.05
CA ARG A 310 -3.76 -21.23 18.29
C ARG A 310 -2.47 -22.04 18.10
N ASN A 311 -1.79 -21.84 16.98
CA ASN A 311 -0.52 -22.48 16.67
C ASN A 311 0.65 -21.47 16.74
N PRO A 312 1.16 -21.13 17.96
CA PRO A 312 2.19 -20.13 18.15
C PRO A 312 3.51 -20.48 17.45
N ASP A 313 3.85 -21.76 17.34
CA ASP A 313 5.10 -22.19 16.70
C ASP A 313 5.12 -21.86 15.22
N ARG A 314 3.99 -22.05 14.52
CA ARG A 314 3.90 -21.70 13.10
C ARG A 314 3.90 -20.18 12.93
N VAL A 315 3.26 -19.42 13.81
CA VAL A 315 3.32 -17.94 13.80
C VAL A 315 4.75 -17.45 13.98
N LYS A 316 5.46 -17.94 15.02
CA LYS A 316 6.88 -17.61 15.29
C LYS A 316 7.79 -17.95 14.10
N LYS A 317 7.63 -19.16 13.52
CA LYS A 317 8.42 -19.62 12.37
C LYS A 317 8.17 -18.78 11.13
N THR A 318 6.90 -18.44 10.86
CA THR A 318 6.54 -17.56 9.71
C THR A 318 7.12 -16.17 9.88
N TYR A 319 6.98 -15.57 11.07
CA TYR A 319 7.57 -14.27 11.37
C TYR A 319 9.09 -14.29 11.21
N ARG A 320 9.78 -15.30 11.76
CA ARG A 320 11.24 -15.42 11.65
C ARG A 320 11.68 -15.51 10.19
N LEU A 321 10.97 -16.29 9.37
CA LEU A 321 11.29 -16.43 7.95
C LEU A 321 11.02 -15.13 7.19
N LEU A 322 9.89 -14.46 7.46
CA LEU A 322 9.57 -13.14 6.91
C LEU A 322 10.66 -12.12 7.24
N LEU A 323 11.08 -12.06 8.51
CA LEU A 323 12.14 -11.15 8.96
C LEU A 323 13.46 -11.41 8.22
N ILE A 324 13.88 -12.69 8.14
CA ILE A 324 15.13 -13.06 7.47
C ILE A 324 15.09 -12.67 5.98
N VAL A 325 14.03 -13.03 5.28
CA VAL A 325 13.90 -12.76 3.83
C VAL A 325 13.86 -11.25 3.56
N ASN A 326 13.07 -10.51 4.34
CA ASN A 326 12.98 -9.05 4.20
C ASN A 326 14.32 -8.37 4.54
N MET A 327 15.02 -8.82 5.57
CA MET A 327 16.33 -8.27 5.93
C MET A 327 17.38 -8.53 4.85
N ILE A 328 17.45 -9.76 4.33
CA ILE A 328 18.39 -10.10 3.25
C ILE A 328 18.13 -9.21 2.03
N TYR A 329 16.87 -9.10 1.60
CA TYR A 329 16.49 -8.23 0.48
C TYR A 329 16.87 -6.77 0.75
N ALA A 330 16.48 -6.23 1.91
CA ALA A 330 16.74 -4.83 2.28
C ALA A 330 18.25 -4.50 2.31
N VAL A 331 19.07 -5.40 2.86
CA VAL A 331 20.54 -5.23 2.93
C VAL A 331 21.16 -5.31 1.53
N ILE A 332 20.76 -6.27 0.69
CA ILE A 332 21.28 -6.41 -0.67
C ILE A 332 20.97 -5.16 -1.49
N LEU A 333 19.73 -4.70 -1.46
CA LEU A 333 19.32 -3.54 -2.23
C LEU A 333 19.93 -2.24 -1.69
N TRP A 334 19.99 -2.08 -0.36
CA TRP A 334 20.70 -0.99 0.27
C TRP A 334 22.18 -0.93 -0.17
N ALA A 335 22.87 -2.06 -0.12
CA ALA A 335 24.27 -2.15 -0.55
C ALA A 335 24.42 -1.79 -2.04
N ALA A 336 23.50 -2.25 -2.90
CA ALA A 336 23.51 -1.91 -4.32
C ALA A 336 23.35 -0.39 -4.55
N ILE A 337 22.44 0.26 -3.82
CA ILE A 337 22.21 1.71 -3.91
C ILE A 337 23.41 2.48 -3.36
N MET A 338 24.01 2.04 -2.25
CA MET A 338 25.20 2.69 -1.67
C MET A 338 26.42 2.59 -2.59
N LEU A 339 26.59 1.45 -3.27
CA LEU A 339 27.72 1.22 -4.19
C LEU A 339 27.54 1.93 -5.54
N PHE A 340 26.31 1.90 -6.09
CA PHE A 340 26.01 2.38 -7.45
C PHE A 340 24.93 3.48 -7.49
N PRO A 341 24.97 4.54 -6.66
CA PRO A 341 23.89 5.53 -6.56
C PRO A 341 23.65 6.29 -7.87
N LYS A 342 24.71 6.55 -8.65
CA LYS A 342 24.60 7.20 -9.97
C LYS A 342 23.81 6.35 -10.98
N ALA A 343 23.93 5.02 -10.93
CA ALA A 343 23.18 4.14 -11.81
C ALA A 343 21.68 4.22 -11.49
N PHE A 344 21.33 4.20 -10.19
CA PHE A 344 19.92 4.35 -9.78
C PHE A 344 19.35 5.73 -10.11
N ALA A 345 20.11 6.81 -9.89
CA ALA A 345 19.66 8.16 -10.25
C ALA A 345 19.56 8.34 -11.76
N GLY A 346 20.48 7.78 -12.54
CA GLY A 346 20.51 7.87 -14.00
C GLY A 346 19.38 7.14 -14.72
N ILE A 347 18.64 6.24 -14.02
CA ILE A 347 17.40 5.64 -14.58
C ILE A 347 16.33 6.72 -14.78
N PHE A 348 16.32 7.76 -13.95
CA PHE A 348 15.25 8.77 -13.90
C PHE A 348 15.61 10.08 -14.60
N SER A 349 16.88 10.38 -14.83
CA SER A 349 17.31 11.64 -15.46
C SER A 349 18.60 11.44 -16.23
N SER A 350 18.74 12.17 -17.35
CA SER A 350 19.99 12.26 -18.15
C SER A 350 20.80 13.51 -17.79
N ASP A 351 20.28 14.40 -16.96
CA ASP A 351 20.98 15.61 -16.53
C ASP A 351 22.09 15.23 -15.54
N SER A 352 23.34 15.50 -15.92
CA SER A 352 24.52 15.11 -15.15
C SER A 352 24.63 15.84 -13.80
N GLU A 353 24.16 17.08 -13.71
CA GLU A 353 24.17 17.88 -12.48
C GLU A 353 23.16 17.30 -11.48
N LEU A 354 21.92 17.12 -11.94
CA LEU A 354 20.86 16.52 -11.13
C LEU A 354 21.22 15.09 -10.69
N VAL A 355 21.73 14.25 -11.59
CA VAL A 355 22.18 12.88 -11.27
C VAL A 355 23.31 12.88 -10.25
N GLY A 356 24.27 13.81 -10.40
CA GLY A 356 25.38 13.97 -9.44
C GLY A 356 24.90 14.36 -8.05
N PHE A 357 23.98 15.31 -7.95
CA PHE A 357 23.36 15.76 -6.70
C PHE A 357 22.49 14.65 -6.09
N ALA A 358 21.59 14.05 -6.89
CA ALA A 358 20.71 12.98 -6.46
C ALA A 358 21.47 11.75 -5.97
N ALA A 359 22.62 11.40 -6.59
CA ALA A 359 23.45 10.29 -6.15
C ALA A 359 24.05 10.49 -4.74
N LYS A 360 24.42 11.73 -4.39
CA LYS A 360 24.86 12.08 -3.03
C LYS A 360 23.68 12.01 -2.05
N ALA A 361 22.56 12.62 -2.42
CA ALA A 361 21.33 12.63 -1.62
C ALA A 361 20.77 11.21 -1.39
N LEU A 362 20.83 10.31 -2.39
CA LEU A 362 20.40 8.90 -2.28
C LEU A 362 21.14 8.16 -1.17
N ARG A 363 22.46 8.33 -1.07
CA ARG A 363 23.26 7.68 -0.02
C ARG A 363 22.82 8.10 1.38
N ILE A 364 22.41 9.35 1.52
CA ILE A 364 21.96 9.90 2.80
C ILE A 364 20.53 9.46 3.08
N TYR A 365 19.62 9.78 2.17
CA TYR A 365 18.17 9.54 2.33
C TYR A 365 17.84 8.07 2.54
N LEU A 366 18.45 7.16 1.78
CA LEU A 366 18.29 5.72 1.91
C LEU A 366 19.26 5.07 2.89
N GLY A 367 20.00 5.86 3.68
CA GLY A 367 20.98 5.35 4.65
C GLY A 367 20.39 4.39 5.67
N GLY A 368 19.12 4.59 6.08
CA GLY A 368 18.39 3.72 7.01
C GLY A 368 17.64 2.54 6.37
N MET A 369 17.62 2.44 5.04
CA MET A 369 16.78 1.50 4.29
C MET A 369 17.03 0.02 4.65
N PHE A 370 18.25 -0.35 5.02
CA PHE A 370 18.56 -1.73 5.44
C PHE A 370 17.73 -2.21 6.64
N LEU A 371 17.24 -1.29 7.47
CA LEU A 371 16.38 -1.58 8.62
C LEU A 371 14.90 -1.77 8.24
N MET A 372 14.48 -1.32 7.06
CA MET A 372 13.08 -1.38 6.63
C MET A 372 12.55 -2.81 6.54
N GLY A 373 13.43 -3.80 6.29
CA GLY A 373 13.06 -5.22 6.36
C GLY A 373 12.47 -5.61 7.72
N ALA A 374 13.09 -5.16 8.82
CA ALA A 374 12.60 -5.40 10.17
C ALA A 374 11.31 -4.61 10.47
N GLN A 375 11.26 -3.33 10.06
CA GLN A 375 10.08 -2.48 10.24
C GLN A 375 8.83 -3.12 9.63
N ILE A 376 8.91 -3.53 8.36
CA ILE A 376 7.78 -4.13 7.63
C ILE A 376 7.41 -5.48 8.24
N ALA A 377 8.40 -6.32 8.61
CA ALA A 377 8.11 -7.61 9.23
C ALA A 377 7.37 -7.47 10.57
N CYS A 378 7.78 -6.54 11.43
CA CYS A 378 7.11 -6.27 12.71
C CYS A 378 5.71 -5.69 12.51
N GLN A 379 5.55 -4.72 11.60
CA GLN A 379 4.27 -4.10 11.28
C GLN A 379 3.28 -5.15 10.75
N MET A 380 3.70 -5.99 9.80
CA MET A 380 2.87 -7.06 9.25
C MET A 380 2.50 -8.10 10.30
N ALA A 381 3.40 -8.41 11.24
CA ALA A 381 3.09 -9.32 12.34
C ALA A 381 2.03 -8.72 13.29
N PHE A 382 2.12 -7.44 13.66
CA PHE A 382 1.09 -6.77 14.47
C PHE A 382 -0.28 -6.79 13.79
N VAL A 383 -0.33 -6.49 12.49
CA VAL A 383 -1.58 -6.56 11.70
C VAL A 383 -2.10 -7.99 11.65
N SER A 384 -1.23 -8.97 11.40
CA SER A 384 -1.61 -10.38 11.26
C SER A 384 -2.18 -10.99 12.54
N ILE A 385 -1.71 -10.56 13.72
CA ILE A 385 -2.24 -11.03 15.01
C ILE A 385 -3.41 -10.17 15.52
N GLY A 386 -3.85 -9.19 14.73
CA GLY A 386 -4.98 -8.31 15.08
C GLY A 386 -4.67 -7.28 16.16
N ASN A 387 -3.39 -6.93 16.39
CA ASN A 387 -2.98 -5.96 17.41
C ASN A 387 -3.03 -4.53 16.87
N ALA A 388 -4.24 -3.96 16.79
CA ALA A 388 -4.47 -2.61 16.28
C ALA A 388 -3.70 -1.52 17.05
N PRO A 389 -3.69 -1.46 18.39
CA PRO A 389 -3.00 -0.40 19.10
C PRO A 389 -1.50 -0.33 18.77
N CYS A 390 -0.80 -1.48 18.77
CA CYS A 390 0.62 -1.49 18.45
C CYS A 390 0.88 -1.10 16.99
N SER A 391 0.04 -1.54 16.07
CA SER A 391 0.15 -1.19 14.66
C SER A 391 -0.02 0.32 14.41
N ILE A 392 -0.99 0.95 15.07
CA ILE A 392 -1.24 2.39 15.00
C ILE A 392 -0.07 3.18 15.62
N ILE A 393 0.37 2.80 16.81
CA ILE A 393 1.47 3.47 17.51
C ILE A 393 2.73 3.48 16.63
N VAL A 394 3.09 2.33 16.04
CA VAL A 394 4.25 2.23 15.15
C VAL A 394 4.13 3.15 13.94
N ALA A 395 2.93 3.22 13.32
CA ALA A 395 2.69 4.10 12.16
C ALA A 395 2.78 5.58 12.55
N VAL A 396 2.14 5.98 13.64
CA VAL A 396 2.11 7.38 14.11
C VAL A 396 3.49 7.85 14.56
N VAL A 397 4.20 7.03 15.35
CA VAL A 397 5.53 7.39 15.86
C VAL A 397 6.49 7.62 14.69
N ARG A 398 6.54 6.73 13.70
CA ARG A 398 7.45 6.89 12.57
C ARG A 398 7.15 8.14 11.75
N LYS A 399 5.89 8.37 11.36
CA LYS A 399 5.52 9.40 10.39
C LYS A 399 5.32 10.78 11.04
N PHE A 400 4.60 10.86 12.14
CA PHE A 400 4.19 12.13 12.74
C PHE A 400 5.09 12.59 13.89
N VAL A 401 5.59 11.65 14.73
CA VAL A 401 6.39 12.01 15.89
C VAL A 401 7.86 12.18 15.54
N LEU A 402 8.38 11.37 14.61
CA LEU A 402 9.80 11.41 14.24
C LEU A 402 10.02 12.13 12.91
N LEU A 403 9.48 11.62 11.80
CA LEU A 403 9.85 12.10 10.47
C LEU A 403 9.51 13.57 10.25
N ILE A 404 8.24 13.97 10.45
CA ILE A 404 7.82 15.35 10.20
C ILE A 404 8.62 16.35 11.04
N PRO A 405 8.80 16.19 12.37
CA PRO A 405 9.63 17.09 13.15
C PRO A 405 11.10 17.13 12.66
N PHE A 406 11.68 15.98 12.30
CA PHE A 406 13.08 15.98 11.85
C PHE A 406 13.28 16.67 10.50
N ILE A 407 12.30 16.66 9.59
CA ILE A 407 12.36 17.46 8.34
C ILE A 407 12.64 18.94 8.64
N TYR A 408 12.09 19.48 9.73
CA TYR A 408 12.27 20.90 10.10
C TYR A 408 13.44 21.12 11.08
N ILE A 409 13.81 20.14 11.90
CA ILE A 409 14.87 20.28 12.92
C ILE A 409 16.26 20.08 12.29
N MET A 410 16.44 19.08 11.43
CA MET A 410 17.77 18.70 10.90
C MET A 410 18.45 19.81 10.10
N PRO A 411 17.77 20.65 9.29
CA PRO A 411 18.38 21.79 8.63
C PRO A 411 18.99 22.86 9.56
N HIS A 412 18.64 22.83 10.85
CA HIS A 412 19.23 23.75 11.84
C HIS A 412 20.45 23.15 12.55
N ILE A 413 20.65 21.84 12.45
CA ILE A 413 21.75 21.12 13.09
C ILE A 413 22.89 20.86 12.10
N ILE A 414 22.56 20.58 10.84
CA ILE A 414 23.52 20.23 9.80
C ILE A 414 23.88 21.48 8.99
N SER A 415 25.19 21.70 8.76
CA SER A 415 25.71 22.88 8.07
C SER A 415 25.15 23.05 6.67
N ASP A 416 25.07 21.97 5.89
CA ASP A 416 24.35 21.96 4.61
C ASP A 416 22.89 21.68 4.88
N LYS A 417 22.08 22.72 4.79
CA LYS A 417 20.65 22.67 5.16
C LYS A 417 19.84 21.75 4.25
N ALA A 418 20.15 21.68 2.95
CA ALA A 418 19.48 20.77 2.03
C ALA A 418 19.81 19.31 2.37
N ILE A 419 21.06 19.00 2.65
CA ILE A 419 21.48 17.70 3.16
C ILE A 419 20.82 17.39 4.51
N GLY A 420 20.66 18.41 5.37
CA GLY A 420 19.93 18.29 6.63
C GLY A 420 18.51 17.77 6.45
N VAL A 421 17.76 18.30 5.47
CA VAL A 421 16.41 17.82 5.15
C VAL A 421 16.42 16.33 4.78
N TYR A 422 17.32 15.88 3.91
CA TYR A 422 17.41 14.47 3.52
C TYR A 422 17.79 13.55 4.69
N THR A 423 18.60 14.05 5.63
CA THR A 423 19.05 13.28 6.79
C THR A 423 17.92 12.98 7.78
N ALA A 424 16.80 13.70 7.68
CA ALA A 424 15.61 13.44 8.50
C ALA A 424 15.07 12.02 8.35
N GLU A 425 15.05 11.46 7.12
CA GLU A 425 14.51 10.11 6.86
C GLU A 425 15.33 9.02 7.56
N PRO A 426 16.67 8.87 7.35
CA PRO A 426 17.42 7.80 7.99
C PRO A 426 17.46 7.92 9.52
N ILE A 427 17.47 9.11 10.08
CA ILE A 427 17.41 9.27 11.55
C ILE A 427 16.04 8.83 12.07
N ALA A 428 14.96 9.29 11.44
CA ALA A 428 13.61 8.86 11.80
C ALA A 428 13.47 7.34 11.67
N ASP A 429 14.00 6.74 10.62
CA ASP A 429 13.96 5.30 10.39
C ASP A 429 14.70 4.51 11.47
N VAL A 430 15.92 4.88 11.82
CA VAL A 430 16.70 4.22 12.88
C VAL A 430 15.94 4.26 14.21
N LEU A 431 15.42 5.43 14.60
CA LEU A 431 14.69 5.59 15.85
C LEU A 431 13.35 4.84 15.82
N ALA A 432 12.61 4.92 14.71
CA ALA A 432 11.33 4.23 14.55
C ALA A 432 11.51 2.71 14.57
N VAL A 433 12.51 2.18 13.88
CA VAL A 433 12.77 0.72 13.86
C VAL A 433 13.20 0.25 15.24
N THR A 434 14.08 0.99 15.91
CA THR A 434 14.50 0.67 17.29
C THR A 434 13.28 0.61 18.22
N PHE A 435 12.44 1.65 18.19
CA PHE A 435 11.20 1.68 18.96
C PHE A 435 10.28 0.49 18.61
N THR A 436 10.10 0.22 17.31
CA THR A 436 9.27 -0.88 16.83
C THR A 436 9.77 -2.24 17.31
N LEU A 437 11.07 -2.49 17.26
CA LEU A 437 11.68 -3.75 17.72
C LEU A 437 11.50 -3.95 19.21
N ILE A 438 11.68 -2.90 20.02
CA ILE A 438 11.46 -2.96 21.47
C ILE A 438 9.99 -3.26 21.77
N LEU A 439 9.07 -2.50 21.18
CA LEU A 439 7.63 -2.73 21.35
C LEU A 439 7.22 -4.14 20.90
N PHE A 440 7.78 -4.59 19.78
CA PHE A 440 7.51 -5.90 19.22
C PHE A 440 7.99 -7.03 20.14
N ALA A 441 9.21 -6.93 20.67
CA ALA A 441 9.77 -7.93 21.55
C ALA A 441 8.86 -8.19 22.78
N PHE A 442 8.32 -7.11 23.37
CA PHE A 442 7.42 -7.23 24.52
C PHE A 442 6.01 -7.73 24.13
N ARG A 443 5.39 -7.10 23.14
CA ARG A 443 3.99 -7.34 22.80
C ARG A 443 3.77 -8.65 22.05
N PHE A 444 4.65 -8.98 21.12
CA PHE A 444 4.57 -10.24 20.37
C PHE A 444 4.82 -11.44 21.29
N ARG A 445 5.83 -11.35 22.20
CA ARG A 445 6.09 -12.39 23.19
C ARG A 445 4.87 -12.62 24.09
N SER A 446 4.26 -11.53 24.56
CA SER A 446 3.03 -11.61 25.36
C SER A 446 1.88 -12.25 24.60
N ALA A 447 1.67 -11.89 23.33
CA ALA A 447 0.63 -12.47 22.48
C ALA A 447 0.85 -13.99 22.27
N MET A 448 2.09 -14.41 22.01
CA MET A 448 2.40 -15.84 21.85
C MET A 448 2.19 -16.64 23.14
N LYS A 449 2.57 -16.09 24.29
CA LYS A 449 2.32 -16.74 25.60
C LYS A 449 0.82 -16.91 25.90
N LYS A 450 -0.03 -15.97 25.45
CA LYS A 450 -1.49 -16.11 25.60
C LYS A 450 -2.04 -17.25 24.77
N LEU A 451 -1.49 -17.50 23.58
CA LEU A 451 -1.90 -18.62 22.74
C LEU A 451 -1.53 -19.99 23.32
N GLU A 452 -0.45 -20.06 24.10
CA GLU A 452 0.01 -21.29 24.76
C GLU A 452 -0.87 -21.70 25.95
N LYS A 453 -1.63 -20.76 26.53
CA LYS A 453 -2.54 -21.05 27.66
C LYS A 453 -3.85 -21.68 27.16
N PRO A 454 -4.39 -22.70 27.86
CA PRO A 454 -5.68 -23.29 27.51
C PRO A 454 -6.82 -22.26 27.67
N GLU A 455 -7.87 -22.40 26.86
CA GLU A 455 -9.00 -21.46 26.79
C GLU A 455 -9.84 -21.35 28.07
N THR A 456 -9.68 -22.29 28.98
CA THR A 456 -10.39 -22.35 30.28
C THR A 456 -9.92 -21.34 31.31
N ALA A 457 -8.87 -20.55 31.05
CA ALA A 457 -8.31 -19.58 31.99
C ALA A 457 -8.79 -18.12 31.74
N GLU A 458 -9.68 -17.88 30.78
CA GLU A 458 -10.19 -16.55 30.42
C GLU A 458 -11.73 -16.38 30.62
N LYS A 459 -12.33 -17.10 31.58
CA LYS A 459 -13.69 -16.82 32.03
C LYS A 459 -13.70 -15.98 33.31
#